data_1212fe7f0974d933633854ac54f282ca
#
_entry.id   1212fe7f0974d933633854ac54f282ca
#
_cell.length_a   1.000
_cell.length_b   1.000
_cell.length_c   1.000
_cell.angle_alpha   90.00
_cell.angle_beta   90.00
_cell.angle_gamma   90.00
#
_symmetry.space_group_name_H-M   'P 1'
#
loop_
_entity.id
_entity.type
_entity.pdbx_description
1 polymer ?
#
loop_
_entity_poly.entity_id
_entity_poly.type
_entity_poly.pdbx_seq_one_letter_code
_entity_poly.pdbx_strand_id
1 'polypeptide(L)'
;MKKVMGAAIALWMGMAATTAQAAADAQPCLTEAEAQSLITAVLPDVFQQVGRACSAVLPENATLRGGLPPLVARYQAPADLAWPQALAAFGKIGGKDMAGIDPRLLRPMMGPMIAGAIAQDIKPRDCPTIDRAINLMAPLPPANTAGLIVLIASVAGGKDKKDSPFSICPAAAAPAAARP
;
A
#
# COMPACT_ATOMS: atom_id res chain seq x y z
N MET A 1 -45.52 59.95 10.91
CA MET A 1 -46.45 59.03 10.21
C MET A 1 -45.70 58.38 9.06
N LYS A 2 -45.82 57.10 8.89
CA LYS A 2 -45.37 56.28 7.75
C LYS A 2 -43.92 55.76 7.74
N LYS A 3 -43.83 54.45 7.98
CA LYS A 3 -43.04 53.47 7.29
C LYS A 3 -41.53 53.39 7.57
N VAL A 4 -41.16 52.60 8.56
CA VAL A 4 -39.96 51.76 8.49
C VAL A 4 -40.33 50.40 9.02
N MET A 5 -40.65 49.50 8.11
CA MET A 5 -40.82 48.08 8.43
C MET A 5 -40.38 47.32 7.19
N GLY A 6 -39.30 46.53 7.28
CA GLY A 6 -38.95 45.59 6.24
C GLY A 6 -37.50 45.58 5.82
N ALA A 7 -36.57 45.11 6.64
CA ALA A 7 -35.27 44.61 6.18
C ALA A 7 -34.56 43.80 7.27
N ALA A 8 -35.04 42.63 7.57
CA ALA A 8 -34.34 41.70 8.48
C ALA A 8 -34.73 40.25 8.24
N ILE A 9 -34.73 39.74 6.98
CA ILE A 9 -34.84 38.31 6.67
C ILE A 9 -34.06 38.04 5.37
N ALA A 10 -32.76 38.10 5.37
CA ALA A 10 -31.96 37.69 4.23
C ALA A 10 -30.48 37.38 4.60
N LEU A 11 -30.22 36.77 5.74
CA LEU A 11 -28.82 36.48 6.17
C LEU A 11 -28.61 35.07 6.76
N TRP A 12 -29.48 34.12 6.43
CA TRP A 12 -29.35 32.76 7.00
C TRP A 12 -29.32 31.63 5.95
N MET A 13 -28.88 31.88 4.69
CA MET A 13 -28.72 30.81 3.68
C MET A 13 -27.34 30.76 3.05
N GLY A 14 -26.27 31.05 3.79
CA GLY A 14 -24.91 31.11 3.25
C GLY A 14 -23.89 30.19 3.87
N MET A 15 -24.24 29.23 4.75
CA MET A 15 -23.23 28.45 5.49
C MET A 15 -23.28 26.93 5.33
N ALA A 16 -23.94 26.39 4.31
CA ALA A 16 -24.03 24.93 4.12
C ALA A 16 -23.22 24.38 2.92
N ALA A 17 -22.45 25.21 2.21
CA ALA A 17 -21.80 24.78 0.96
C ALA A 17 -20.28 24.50 1.05
N THR A 18 -19.64 24.70 2.21
CA THR A 18 -18.17 24.60 2.31
C THR A 18 -17.63 23.25 2.79
N THR A 19 -18.48 22.33 3.22
CA THR A 19 -18.01 21.01 3.69
C THR A 19 -17.92 19.93 2.61
N ALA A 20 -18.56 20.12 1.46
CA ALA A 20 -18.56 19.15 0.37
C ALA A 20 -17.31 19.23 -0.54
N GLN A 21 -16.68 20.40 -0.63
CA GLN A 21 -15.52 20.61 -1.49
C GLN A 21 -14.23 20.02 -0.89
N ALA A 22 -14.08 19.99 0.43
CA ALA A 22 -12.90 19.45 1.10
C ALA A 22 -12.76 17.92 0.97
N ALA A 23 -13.83 17.22 0.63
CA ALA A 23 -13.80 15.77 0.40
C ALA A 23 -13.40 15.38 -1.04
N ALA A 24 -13.48 16.32 -1.99
CA ALA A 24 -13.17 16.04 -3.39
C ALA A 24 -11.68 16.14 -3.73
N ASP A 25 -10.89 16.85 -2.92
CA ASP A 25 -9.44 17.05 -3.12
C ASP A 25 -8.56 16.11 -2.27
N ALA A 26 -9.16 15.23 -1.47
CA ALA A 26 -8.39 14.25 -0.71
C ALA A 26 -7.85 13.18 -1.68
N GLN A 27 -6.52 13.15 -1.85
CA GLN A 27 -5.88 12.05 -2.58
C GLN A 27 -6.33 10.70 -1.99
N PRO A 28 -6.69 9.73 -2.86
CA PRO A 28 -7.13 8.44 -2.39
C PRO A 28 -6.04 7.80 -1.53
N CYS A 29 -6.39 7.47 -0.30
CA CYS A 29 -5.50 6.78 0.62
C CYS A 29 -5.96 5.35 0.85
N LEU A 30 -5.03 4.47 1.16
CA LEU A 30 -5.31 3.09 1.56
C LEU A 30 -5.42 3.00 3.07
N THR A 31 -6.42 2.27 3.55
CA THR A 31 -6.41 1.83 4.95
C THR A 31 -5.24 0.88 5.19
N GLU A 32 -4.82 0.73 6.44
CA GLU A 32 -3.75 -0.21 6.80
C GLU A 32 -4.05 -1.63 6.31
N ALA A 33 -5.30 -2.11 6.46
CA ALA A 33 -5.73 -3.42 6.00
C ALA A 33 -5.66 -3.58 4.47
N GLU A 34 -6.03 -2.53 3.71
CA GLU A 34 -5.92 -2.53 2.25
C GLU A 34 -4.45 -2.54 1.81
N ALA A 35 -3.61 -1.73 2.43
CA ALA A 35 -2.18 -1.70 2.17
C ALA A 35 -1.53 -3.07 2.50
N GLN A 36 -1.91 -3.67 3.63
CA GLN A 36 -1.42 -5.00 4.01
C GLN A 36 -1.84 -6.08 3.01
N SER A 37 -3.08 -6.06 2.54
CA SER A 37 -3.56 -7.00 1.52
C SER A 37 -2.82 -6.81 0.20
N LEU A 38 -2.57 -5.57 -0.20
CA LEU A 38 -1.82 -5.23 -1.40
C LEU A 38 -0.38 -5.77 -1.32
N ILE A 39 0.32 -5.49 -0.22
CA ILE A 39 1.69 -5.99 0.01
C ILE A 39 1.69 -7.52 -0.01
N THR A 40 0.76 -8.17 0.72
CA THR A 40 0.69 -9.64 0.76
C THR A 40 0.52 -10.23 -0.63
N ALA A 41 -0.33 -9.63 -1.47
CA ALA A 41 -0.62 -10.14 -2.81
C ALA A 41 0.59 -10.08 -3.77
N VAL A 42 1.48 -9.08 -3.61
CA VAL A 42 2.63 -8.89 -4.51
C VAL A 42 3.95 -9.47 -3.98
N LEU A 43 4.03 -9.85 -2.70
CA LEU A 43 5.26 -10.33 -2.08
C LEU A 43 5.94 -11.50 -2.82
N PRO A 44 5.23 -12.54 -3.33
CA PRO A 44 5.87 -13.62 -4.09
C PRO A 44 6.62 -13.11 -5.31
N ASP A 45 6.02 -12.18 -6.05
CA ASP A 45 6.62 -11.57 -7.24
C ASP A 45 7.81 -10.67 -6.87
N VAL A 46 7.69 -9.91 -5.77
CA VAL A 46 8.79 -9.08 -5.26
C VAL A 46 9.99 -9.95 -4.90
N PHE A 47 9.80 -11.04 -4.16
CA PHE A 47 10.90 -11.94 -3.82
C PHE A 47 11.57 -12.53 -5.05
N GLN A 48 10.78 -12.94 -6.06
CA GLN A 48 11.33 -13.46 -7.31
C GLN A 48 12.13 -12.42 -8.08
N GLN A 49 11.63 -11.18 -8.20
CA GLN A 49 12.32 -10.13 -8.95
C GLN A 49 13.60 -9.66 -8.23
N VAL A 50 13.52 -9.46 -6.91
CA VAL A 50 14.68 -9.10 -6.10
C VAL A 50 15.72 -10.22 -6.11
N GLY A 51 15.29 -11.48 -6.01
CA GLY A 51 16.19 -12.64 -6.14
C GLY A 51 16.90 -12.67 -7.48
N ARG A 52 16.18 -12.40 -8.58
CA ARG A 52 16.79 -12.31 -9.92
C ARG A 52 17.80 -11.18 -10.00
N ALA A 53 17.46 -9.99 -9.50
CA ALA A 53 18.35 -8.82 -9.52
C ALA A 53 19.63 -9.06 -8.71
N CYS A 54 19.55 -9.83 -7.63
CA CYS A 54 20.66 -10.08 -6.71
C CYS A 54 21.43 -11.39 -6.98
N SER A 55 20.93 -12.25 -7.87
CA SER A 55 21.49 -13.62 -8.08
C SER A 55 22.97 -13.63 -8.45
N ALA A 56 23.46 -12.64 -9.17
CA ALA A 56 24.84 -12.57 -9.62
C ALA A 56 25.86 -12.25 -8.51
N VAL A 57 25.41 -11.62 -7.41
CA VAL A 57 26.30 -11.15 -6.34
C VAL A 57 26.12 -11.90 -5.01
N LEU A 58 25.04 -12.65 -4.86
CA LEU A 58 24.77 -13.40 -3.66
C LEU A 58 25.37 -14.83 -3.72
N PRO A 59 25.86 -15.36 -2.61
CA PRO A 59 26.32 -16.76 -2.53
C PRO A 59 25.13 -17.73 -2.68
N GLU A 60 25.41 -18.97 -3.07
CA GLU A 60 24.38 -19.98 -3.34
C GLU A 60 23.48 -20.31 -2.12
N ASN A 61 24.02 -20.20 -0.93
CA ASN A 61 23.30 -20.42 0.32
C ASN A 61 22.48 -19.21 0.80
N ALA A 62 22.48 -18.09 0.06
CA ALA A 62 21.68 -16.92 0.38
C ALA A 62 20.17 -17.21 0.26
N THR A 63 19.37 -16.56 1.09
CA THR A 63 17.90 -16.70 1.09
C THR A 63 17.28 -16.32 -0.24
N LEU A 64 17.75 -15.25 -0.85
CA LEU A 64 17.29 -14.76 -2.17
C LEU A 64 17.87 -15.54 -3.36
N ARG A 65 18.73 -16.54 -3.13
CA ARG A 65 19.26 -17.41 -4.18
C ARG A 65 18.81 -18.85 -3.93
N GLY A 66 19.53 -19.64 -3.15
CA GLY A 66 19.19 -21.04 -2.88
C GLY A 66 17.96 -21.23 -2.00
N GLY A 67 17.67 -20.28 -1.11
CA GLY A 67 16.47 -20.27 -0.26
C GLY A 67 15.22 -19.70 -0.90
N LEU A 68 15.31 -19.15 -2.10
CA LEU A 68 14.20 -18.42 -2.75
C LEU A 68 12.97 -19.29 -3.07
N PRO A 69 13.08 -20.52 -3.64
CA PRO A 69 11.90 -21.30 -3.99
C PRO A 69 10.99 -21.63 -2.79
N PRO A 70 11.48 -22.13 -1.64
CA PRO A 70 10.63 -22.38 -0.49
C PRO A 70 10.07 -21.10 0.13
N LEU A 71 10.80 -19.98 0.06
CA LEU A 71 10.33 -18.69 0.50
C LEU A 71 9.11 -18.26 -0.34
N VAL A 72 9.21 -18.24 -1.65
CA VAL A 72 8.12 -17.87 -2.57
C VAL A 72 6.90 -18.77 -2.35
N ALA A 73 7.09 -20.10 -2.30
CA ALA A 73 6.01 -21.06 -2.09
C ALA A 73 5.20 -20.79 -0.81
N ARG A 74 5.88 -20.37 0.26
CA ARG A 74 5.22 -20.02 1.54
C ARG A 74 4.27 -18.83 1.44
N TYR A 75 4.58 -17.88 0.56
CA TYR A 75 3.77 -16.66 0.39
C TYR A 75 2.68 -16.81 -0.68
N GLN A 76 2.69 -17.88 -1.49
CA GLN A 76 1.76 -18.03 -2.61
C GLN A 76 0.30 -18.11 -2.16
N ALA A 77 -0.05 -19.03 -1.26
CA ALA A 77 -1.42 -19.20 -0.79
C ALA A 77 -1.96 -17.94 -0.06
N PRO A 78 -1.20 -17.29 0.85
CA PRO A 78 -1.60 -16.01 1.42
C PRO A 78 -1.82 -14.91 0.38
N ALA A 79 -1.00 -14.83 -0.68
CA ALA A 79 -1.16 -13.87 -1.77
C ALA A 79 -2.46 -14.11 -2.55
N ASP A 80 -2.80 -15.39 -2.79
CA ASP A 80 -4.04 -15.77 -3.45
C ASP A 80 -5.28 -15.34 -2.65
N LEU A 81 -5.23 -15.53 -1.34
CA LEU A 81 -6.32 -15.12 -0.43
C LEU A 81 -6.44 -13.59 -0.31
N ALA A 82 -5.34 -12.87 -0.35
CA ALA A 82 -5.33 -11.41 -0.26
C ALA A 82 -5.76 -10.72 -1.56
N TRP A 83 -5.71 -11.41 -2.70
CA TRP A 83 -5.91 -10.82 -4.03
C TRP A 83 -7.21 -10.03 -4.20
N PRO A 84 -8.41 -10.50 -3.77
CA PRO A 84 -9.64 -9.74 -3.94
C PRO A 84 -9.61 -8.36 -3.26
N GLN A 85 -9.03 -8.28 -2.07
CA GLN A 85 -8.89 -7.02 -1.34
C GLN A 85 -7.79 -6.14 -1.93
N ALA A 86 -6.69 -6.75 -2.37
CA ALA A 86 -5.63 -6.05 -3.09
C ALA A 86 -6.14 -5.40 -4.36
N LEU A 87 -6.99 -6.10 -5.13
CA LEU A 87 -7.62 -5.56 -6.34
C LEU A 87 -8.51 -4.34 -6.03
N ALA A 88 -9.30 -4.40 -4.95
CA ALA A 88 -10.10 -3.26 -4.51
C ALA A 88 -9.22 -2.05 -4.12
N ALA A 89 -8.11 -2.31 -3.42
CA ALA A 89 -7.13 -1.28 -3.07
C ALA A 89 -6.48 -0.66 -4.32
N PHE A 90 -6.13 -1.47 -5.30
CA PHE A 90 -5.65 -0.99 -6.61
C PHE A 90 -6.67 -0.10 -7.30
N GLY A 91 -7.95 -0.48 -7.32
CA GLY A 91 -9.02 0.32 -7.90
C GLY A 91 -9.12 1.73 -7.27
N LYS A 92 -8.81 1.86 -5.98
CA LYS A 92 -8.78 3.15 -5.29
C LYS A 92 -7.64 4.06 -5.78
N ILE A 93 -6.43 3.51 -5.92
CA ILE A 93 -5.24 4.30 -6.29
C ILE A 93 -5.06 4.45 -7.81
N GLY A 94 -5.51 3.46 -8.59
CA GLY A 94 -5.44 3.45 -10.06
C GLY A 94 -6.54 4.25 -10.75
N GLY A 95 -7.56 4.69 -10.00
CA GLY A 95 -8.64 5.52 -10.53
C GLY A 95 -9.45 4.86 -11.65
N LYS A 96 -10.00 5.71 -12.52
CA LYS A 96 -10.92 5.28 -13.61
C LYS A 96 -10.22 4.47 -14.71
N ASP A 97 -8.91 4.56 -14.82
CA ASP A 97 -8.13 3.88 -15.86
C ASP A 97 -8.11 2.35 -15.68
N MET A 98 -8.41 1.90 -14.47
CA MET A 98 -8.53 0.46 -14.15
C MET A 98 -9.95 -0.09 -14.33
N ALA A 99 -10.93 0.79 -14.55
CA ALA A 99 -12.32 0.38 -14.74
C ALA A 99 -12.49 -0.32 -16.09
N GLY A 100 -12.90 -1.58 -16.05
CA GLY A 100 -13.19 -2.37 -17.26
C GLY A 100 -12.11 -3.40 -17.64
N ILE A 101 -11.00 -3.47 -16.90
CA ILE A 101 -10.01 -4.53 -17.09
C ILE A 101 -10.47 -5.79 -16.34
N ASP A 102 -10.45 -6.94 -17.02
CA ASP A 102 -10.79 -8.22 -16.36
C ASP A 102 -9.82 -8.49 -15.19
N PRO A 103 -10.34 -8.67 -13.97
CA PRO A 103 -9.52 -8.97 -12.79
C PRO A 103 -8.60 -10.18 -12.94
N ARG A 104 -8.99 -11.15 -13.77
CA ARG A 104 -8.20 -12.36 -14.04
C ARG A 104 -6.94 -12.07 -14.86
N LEU A 105 -6.98 -11.04 -15.70
CA LEU A 105 -5.84 -10.59 -16.50
C LEU A 105 -4.91 -9.67 -15.70
N LEU A 106 -5.46 -8.96 -14.71
CA LEU A 106 -4.67 -8.03 -13.88
C LEU A 106 -3.62 -8.75 -13.05
N ARG A 107 -3.96 -9.87 -12.42
CA ARG A 107 -3.08 -10.55 -11.49
C ARG A 107 -1.72 -10.96 -12.09
N PRO A 108 -1.65 -11.67 -13.22
CA PRO A 108 -0.38 -12.08 -13.82
C PRO A 108 0.46 -10.90 -14.34
N MET A 109 -0.14 -9.73 -14.53
CA MET A 109 0.56 -8.54 -15.03
C MET A 109 1.03 -7.62 -13.89
N MET A 110 0.20 -7.40 -12.88
CA MET A 110 0.44 -6.38 -11.86
C MET A 110 1.55 -6.78 -10.88
N GLY A 111 1.57 -8.02 -10.40
CA GLY A 111 2.60 -8.51 -9.50
C GLY A 111 4.01 -8.31 -10.09
N PRO A 112 4.32 -8.88 -11.27
CA PRO A 112 5.60 -8.70 -11.92
C PRO A 112 5.94 -7.24 -12.28
N MET A 113 4.94 -6.43 -12.64
CA MET A 113 5.16 -5.02 -12.98
C MET A 113 5.60 -4.21 -11.75
N ILE A 114 4.88 -4.34 -10.64
CA ILE A 114 5.23 -3.66 -9.38
C ILE A 114 6.58 -4.16 -8.86
N ALA A 115 6.76 -5.48 -8.84
CA ALA A 115 8.01 -6.08 -8.41
C ALA A 115 9.19 -5.66 -9.28
N GLY A 116 8.98 -5.53 -10.59
CA GLY A 116 9.97 -5.01 -11.54
C GLY A 116 10.34 -3.56 -11.24
N ALA A 117 9.36 -2.70 -10.97
CA ALA A 117 9.60 -1.31 -10.59
C ALA A 117 10.45 -1.20 -9.31
N ILE A 118 10.15 -2.01 -8.29
CA ILE A 118 10.95 -2.06 -7.06
C ILE A 118 12.38 -2.55 -7.34
N ALA A 119 12.52 -3.58 -8.17
CA ALA A 119 13.83 -4.18 -8.45
C ALA A 119 14.76 -3.29 -9.26
N GLN A 120 14.24 -2.35 -10.07
CA GLN A 120 15.06 -1.43 -10.88
C GLN A 120 15.95 -0.51 -10.04
N ASP A 121 15.52 -0.16 -8.83
CA ASP A 121 16.28 0.72 -7.94
C ASP A 121 17.32 -0.02 -7.09
N ILE A 122 17.33 -1.36 -7.12
CA ILE A 122 18.26 -2.18 -6.34
C ILE A 122 19.64 -2.18 -7.00
N LYS A 123 20.62 -1.72 -6.26
CA LYS A 123 22.02 -1.77 -6.67
C LYS A 123 22.68 -3.06 -6.17
N PRO A 124 23.65 -3.64 -6.91
CA PRO A 124 24.34 -4.86 -6.50
C PRO A 124 24.89 -4.81 -5.06
N ARG A 125 25.38 -3.66 -4.64
CA ARG A 125 25.91 -3.44 -3.28
C ARG A 125 24.86 -3.57 -2.16
N ASP A 126 23.58 -3.41 -2.48
CA ASP A 126 22.49 -3.44 -1.49
C ASP A 126 21.99 -4.86 -1.27
N CYS A 127 22.28 -5.79 -2.21
CA CYS A 127 21.80 -7.18 -2.18
C CYS A 127 22.16 -7.95 -0.90
N PRO A 128 23.35 -7.87 -0.31
CA PRO A 128 23.64 -8.56 0.94
C PRO A 128 22.79 -8.06 2.10
N THR A 129 22.51 -6.75 2.15
CA THR A 129 21.66 -6.17 3.19
C THR A 129 20.20 -6.57 3.01
N ILE A 130 19.72 -6.58 1.76
CA ILE A 130 18.35 -7.01 1.42
C ILE A 130 18.17 -8.49 1.75
N ASP A 131 19.12 -9.35 1.37
CA ASP A 131 19.07 -10.78 1.69
C ASP A 131 19.01 -11.01 3.20
N ARG A 132 19.83 -10.30 3.97
CA ARG A 132 19.83 -10.38 5.43
C ARG A 132 18.49 -9.95 6.01
N ALA A 133 17.90 -8.86 5.51
CA ALA A 133 16.59 -8.39 5.96
C ALA A 133 15.50 -9.43 5.69
N ILE A 134 15.48 -10.00 4.49
CA ILE A 134 14.53 -11.06 4.11
C ILE A 134 14.73 -12.32 4.95
N ASN A 135 15.97 -12.72 5.20
CA ASN A 135 16.27 -13.85 6.07
C ASN A 135 15.75 -13.65 7.49
N LEU A 136 15.88 -12.46 8.05
CA LEU A 136 15.32 -12.12 9.37
C LEU A 136 13.79 -12.12 9.39
N MET A 137 13.14 -11.76 8.29
CA MET A 137 11.68 -11.79 8.16
C MET A 137 11.14 -13.20 7.81
N ALA A 138 11.98 -14.07 7.25
CA ALA A 138 11.55 -15.39 6.80
C ALA A 138 10.83 -16.25 7.86
N PRO A 139 11.16 -16.22 9.17
CA PRO A 139 10.40 -16.93 10.20
C PRO A 139 9.01 -16.36 10.47
N LEU A 140 8.75 -15.11 10.10
CA LEU A 140 7.46 -14.45 10.37
C LEU A 140 6.33 -15.06 9.51
N PRO A 141 5.10 -15.12 10.03
CA PRO A 141 3.92 -15.37 9.20
C PRO A 141 3.80 -14.31 8.10
N PRO A 142 3.34 -14.66 6.88
CA PRO A 142 3.20 -13.71 5.77
C PRO A 142 2.41 -12.45 6.12
N ALA A 143 1.33 -12.56 6.89
CA ALA A 143 0.55 -11.42 7.37
C ALA A 143 1.38 -10.46 8.23
N ASN A 144 2.23 -10.99 9.12
CA ASN A 144 3.09 -10.17 9.98
C ASN A 144 4.18 -9.48 9.17
N THR A 145 4.73 -10.15 8.15
CA THR A 145 5.69 -9.55 7.23
C THR A 145 5.07 -8.37 6.49
N ALA A 146 3.88 -8.55 5.92
CA ALA A 146 3.16 -7.49 5.23
C ALA A 146 2.81 -6.32 6.17
N GLY A 147 2.32 -6.63 7.38
CA GLY A 147 2.02 -5.61 8.40
C GLY A 147 3.26 -4.81 8.81
N LEU A 148 4.40 -5.48 8.99
CA LEU A 148 5.67 -4.81 9.30
C LEU A 148 6.11 -3.87 8.17
N ILE A 149 5.98 -4.29 6.91
CA ILE A 149 6.30 -3.45 5.74
C ILE A 149 5.39 -2.21 5.72
N VAL A 150 4.08 -2.39 5.93
CA VAL A 150 3.12 -1.27 5.98
C VAL A 150 3.47 -0.30 7.12
N LEU A 151 3.80 -0.82 8.31
CA LEU A 151 4.21 0.00 9.45
C LEU A 151 5.47 0.81 9.14
N ILE A 152 6.50 0.18 8.56
CA ILE A 152 7.72 0.87 8.16
C ILE A 152 7.40 1.95 7.13
N ALA A 153 6.58 1.63 6.11
CA ALA A 153 6.17 2.59 5.09
C ALA A 153 5.40 3.78 5.67
N SER A 154 4.52 3.55 6.66
CA SER A 154 3.76 4.61 7.32
C SER A 154 4.64 5.57 8.10
N VAL A 155 5.69 5.05 8.75
CA VAL A 155 6.66 5.86 9.50
C VAL A 155 7.62 6.59 8.57
N ALA A 156 8.12 5.92 7.53
CA ALA A 156 9.04 6.50 6.55
C ALA A 156 8.34 7.52 5.64
N GLY A 157 7.13 7.22 5.16
CA GLY A 157 6.35 8.09 4.26
C GLY A 157 5.85 9.38 4.89
N GLY A 158 5.94 9.52 6.22
CA GLY A 158 5.58 10.76 6.93
C GLY A 158 6.49 11.94 6.61
N LYS A 159 7.70 11.72 6.12
CA LYS A 159 8.71 12.75 5.86
C LYS A 159 8.75 13.20 4.39
N ASP A 160 8.45 12.30 3.44
CA ASP A 160 8.56 12.58 1.98
C ASP A 160 7.30 12.08 1.25
N LYS A 161 6.17 12.79 1.48
CA LYS A 161 4.86 12.44 0.87
C LYS A 161 4.84 12.48 -0.67
N LYS A 162 5.87 13.04 -1.31
CA LYS A 162 5.90 13.22 -2.77
C LYS A 162 6.35 11.98 -3.54
N ASP A 163 7.08 11.08 -2.90
CA ASP A 163 7.72 9.92 -3.55
C ASP A 163 7.01 8.59 -3.25
N SER A 164 5.97 8.61 -2.41
CA SER A 164 5.20 7.39 -2.14
C SER A 164 4.13 7.18 -3.22
N PRO A 165 4.07 6.01 -3.87
CA PRO A 165 3.07 5.72 -4.91
C PRO A 165 1.63 5.69 -4.36
N PHE A 166 1.46 5.62 -3.06
CA PHE A 166 0.17 5.71 -2.37
C PHE A 166 0.36 6.28 -0.96
N SER A 167 -0.69 6.92 -0.44
CA SER A 167 -0.75 7.38 0.95
C SER A 167 -1.53 6.36 1.80
N ILE A 168 -1.06 6.13 3.03
CA ILE A 168 -1.83 5.37 4.03
C ILE A 168 -2.73 6.37 4.74
N CYS A 169 -4.02 6.03 4.86
CA CYS A 169 -4.97 6.88 5.58
C CYS A 169 -4.49 7.06 7.03
N PRO A 170 -4.59 8.27 7.58
CA PRO A 170 -4.34 8.45 9.00
C PRO A 170 -5.19 7.46 9.80
N ALA A 171 -4.59 6.75 10.74
CA ALA A 171 -5.35 5.89 11.64
C ALA A 171 -6.46 6.76 12.25
N ALA A 172 -7.74 6.39 12.04
CA ALA A 172 -8.84 7.00 12.76
C ALA A 172 -8.47 6.87 14.24
N ALA A 173 -8.39 8.00 14.95
CA ALA A 173 -8.00 8.00 16.35
C ALA A 173 -8.86 6.95 17.05
N ALA A 174 -8.25 5.86 17.49
CA ALA A 174 -8.95 4.83 18.22
C ALA A 174 -9.64 5.55 19.40
N PRO A 175 -10.96 5.33 19.64
CA PRO A 175 -11.59 5.91 20.80
C PRO A 175 -10.75 5.53 22.00
N ALA A 176 -10.29 6.54 22.75
CA ALA A 176 -9.44 6.34 23.92
C ALA A 176 -10.09 5.25 24.76
N ALA A 177 -9.45 4.07 24.80
CA ALA A 177 -9.92 2.99 25.62
C ALA A 177 -10.03 3.56 27.04
N ALA A 178 -11.26 3.63 27.57
CA ALA A 178 -11.50 4.03 28.95
C ALA A 178 -10.60 3.12 29.82
N ARG A 179 -9.57 3.72 30.40
CA ARG A 179 -8.74 3.01 31.39
C ARG A 179 -9.64 2.66 32.57
N PRO A 180 -9.59 1.43 33.08
CA PRO A 180 -10.32 1.02 34.25
C PRO A 180 -9.88 1.80 35.50
#